data_9acddd62abd65c31fe9841492e2f592a
#
_entry.id   9acddd62abd65c31fe9841492e2f592a
#
_cell.length_a   1.000
_cell.length_b   1.000
_cell.length_c   1.000
_cell.angle_alpha   90.00
_cell.angle_beta   90.00
_cell.angle_gamma   90.00
#
_symmetry.space_group_name_H-M   'P 1'
#
loop_
_entity.id
_entity.type
_entity.pdbx_description
1 polymer ?
#
loop_
_entity_poly.entity_id
_entity_poly.type
_entity_poly.pdbx_seq_one_letter_code
_entity_poly.pdbx_strand_id
1 'polypeptide(L)'
;PFLNRRLQSFFASQASEQFAHYDEKVGFAYPTVCFNLVHSMVHINRHVFEEGIGLRQLMDYYFILTHSSREERTKAYDVLCSVGLRKFVGAVMYVMQQVFLLKEDLLLYVPNPIHGSRLLDSIMSGGKFGKALGLKHGRNKLEKGLLQFKHNLNLLLPYANEAMWIPFFQVWHYGWRKKHGYL
;
A
#
# COMPACT_ATOMS: atom_id res chain seq x y z
N PRO A 1 2.35 4.92 8.07
CA PRO A 1 3.02 5.83 7.12
C PRO A 1 2.82 7.31 7.47
N PHE A 2 1.71 7.73 8.08
CA PHE A 2 1.49 9.14 8.43
C PHE A 2 2.53 9.71 9.42
N LEU A 3 3.13 8.86 10.26
CA LEU A 3 4.18 9.25 11.19
C LEU A 3 5.59 9.02 10.64
N ASN A 4 5.72 8.49 9.42
CA ASN A 4 7.00 8.28 8.78
C ASN A 4 7.51 9.60 8.17
N ARG A 5 8.34 10.31 8.93
CA ARG A 5 8.94 11.59 8.50
C ARG A 5 9.74 11.48 7.20
N ARG A 6 10.41 10.33 6.97
CA ARG A 6 11.17 10.11 5.72
C ARG A 6 10.25 10.07 4.52
N LEU A 7 9.10 9.40 4.65
CA LEU A 7 8.11 9.33 3.58
C LEU A 7 7.49 10.71 3.30
N GLN A 8 7.17 11.48 4.35
CA GLN A 8 6.68 12.85 4.18
C GLN A 8 7.72 13.74 3.51
N SER A 9 8.99 13.65 3.92
CA SER A 9 10.09 14.38 3.28
C SER A 9 10.26 14.00 1.81
N PHE A 10 10.18 12.71 1.49
CA PHE A 10 10.22 12.25 0.09
C PHE A 10 9.10 12.88 -0.73
N PHE A 11 7.84 12.77 -0.31
CA PHE A 11 6.72 13.35 -1.07
C PHE A 11 6.81 14.87 -1.18
N ALA A 12 7.24 15.57 -0.12
CA ALA A 12 7.41 17.02 -0.15
C ALA A 12 8.52 17.44 -1.13
N SER A 13 9.65 16.73 -1.14
CA SER A 13 10.76 17.02 -2.06
C SER A 13 10.42 16.76 -3.53
N GLN A 14 9.54 15.81 -3.78
CA GLN A 14 9.13 15.43 -5.15
C GLN A 14 8.00 16.30 -5.72
N ALA A 15 7.27 17.04 -4.88
CA ALA A 15 6.06 17.73 -5.31
C ALA A 15 6.31 18.67 -6.51
N SER A 16 7.36 19.49 -6.46
CA SER A 16 7.70 20.43 -7.54
C SER A 16 8.04 19.72 -8.85
N GLU A 17 8.78 18.62 -8.78
CA GLU A 17 9.13 17.80 -9.96
C GLU A 17 7.88 17.22 -10.61
N GLN A 18 6.97 16.67 -9.79
CA GLN A 18 5.74 16.06 -10.32
C GLN A 18 4.83 17.08 -10.98
N PHE A 19 4.71 18.30 -10.44
CA PHE A 19 3.95 19.38 -11.06
C PHE A 19 4.62 19.94 -12.32
N ALA A 20 5.95 19.93 -12.39
CA ALA A 20 6.68 20.35 -13.58
C ALA A 20 6.63 19.33 -14.72
N HIS A 21 6.28 18.08 -14.44
CA HIS A 21 6.16 17.01 -15.44
C HIS A 21 4.84 17.12 -16.21
N TYR A 22 4.69 18.24 -16.91
CA TYR A 22 3.50 18.58 -17.70
C TYR A 22 3.62 18.06 -19.13
N ASP A 23 2.58 17.44 -19.63
CA ASP A 23 2.49 16.99 -21.03
C ASP A 23 1.46 17.87 -21.77
N GLU A 24 1.94 18.65 -22.75
CA GLU A 24 1.09 19.53 -23.54
C GLU A 24 0.05 18.78 -24.38
N LYS A 25 0.33 17.53 -24.78
CA LYS A 25 -0.60 16.73 -25.60
C LYS A 25 -1.78 16.25 -24.76
N VAL A 26 -1.55 15.95 -23.49
CA VAL A 26 -2.56 15.45 -22.55
C VAL A 26 -3.24 16.59 -21.81
N GLY A 27 -2.57 17.73 -21.67
CA GLY A 27 -3.11 18.93 -21.03
C GLY A 27 -3.04 18.91 -19.49
N PHE A 28 -2.28 18.00 -18.90
CA PHE A 28 -2.07 17.94 -17.44
C PHE A 28 -0.70 17.36 -17.07
N ALA A 29 -0.29 17.63 -15.82
CA ALA A 29 0.91 17.02 -15.25
C ALA A 29 0.58 15.60 -14.75
N TYR A 30 1.48 14.65 -14.98
CA TYR A 30 1.36 13.30 -14.47
C TYR A 30 2.63 12.88 -13.71
N PRO A 31 2.51 11.97 -12.73
CA PRO A 31 3.64 11.58 -11.91
C PRO A 31 4.71 10.84 -12.71
N THR A 32 5.97 11.06 -12.37
CA THR A 32 7.08 10.26 -12.89
C THR A 32 6.91 8.80 -12.50
N VAL A 33 7.45 7.88 -13.31
CA VAL A 33 7.32 6.44 -13.05
C VAL A 33 7.92 6.05 -11.69
N CYS A 34 9.08 6.60 -11.34
CA CYS A 34 9.70 6.36 -10.03
C CYS A 34 8.79 6.81 -8.87
N PHE A 35 8.23 8.02 -8.95
CA PHE A 35 7.28 8.50 -7.94
C PHE A 35 6.05 7.60 -7.86
N ASN A 36 5.50 7.20 -9.00
CA ASN A 36 4.32 6.35 -9.07
C ASN A 36 4.55 4.97 -8.47
N LEU A 37 5.75 4.37 -8.69
CA LEU A 37 6.15 3.11 -8.04
C LEU A 37 6.16 3.23 -6.51
N VAL A 38 6.72 4.32 -5.97
CA VAL A 38 6.76 4.55 -4.52
C VAL A 38 5.36 4.84 -3.98
N HIS A 39 4.64 5.76 -4.59
CA HIS A 39 3.30 6.18 -4.15
C HIS A 39 2.33 5.00 -4.15
N SER A 40 2.28 4.24 -5.24
CA SER A 40 1.35 3.10 -5.36
C SER A 40 1.68 1.98 -4.38
N MET A 41 2.96 1.69 -4.11
CA MET A 41 3.35 0.72 -3.09
C MET A 41 2.92 1.16 -1.69
N VAL A 42 3.11 2.44 -1.35
CA VAL A 42 2.66 3.02 -0.07
C VAL A 42 1.14 2.98 0.03
N HIS A 43 0.45 3.26 -1.06
CA HIS A 43 -1.01 3.21 -1.14
C HIS A 43 -1.54 1.78 -0.93
N ILE A 44 -0.94 0.79 -1.60
CA ILE A 44 -1.24 -0.63 -1.40
C ILE A 44 -1.01 -1.02 0.06
N ASN A 45 0.15 -0.66 0.64
CA ASN A 45 0.45 -0.92 2.04
C ASN A 45 -0.64 -0.37 2.96
N ARG A 46 -1.00 0.90 2.78
CA ARG A 46 -2.05 1.52 3.57
C ARG A 46 -3.38 0.78 3.47
N HIS A 47 -3.83 0.46 2.27
CA HIS A 47 -5.09 -0.24 2.06
C HIS A 47 -5.10 -1.65 2.64
N VAL A 48 -4.00 -2.39 2.54
CA VAL A 48 -3.89 -3.72 3.17
C VAL A 48 -4.25 -3.67 4.65
N PHE A 49 -3.80 -2.65 5.36
CA PHE A 49 -4.02 -2.53 6.80
C PHE A 49 -5.32 -1.81 7.19
N GLU A 50 -5.83 -0.90 6.36
CA GLU A 50 -7.01 -0.09 6.70
C GLU A 50 -8.31 -0.70 6.20
N GLU A 51 -8.36 -1.15 4.96
CA GLU A 51 -9.61 -1.52 4.28
C GLU A 51 -9.56 -2.90 3.59
N GLY A 52 -8.39 -3.50 3.50
CA GLY A 52 -8.10 -4.61 2.61
C GLY A 52 -7.98 -4.15 1.14
N ILE A 53 -7.32 -4.97 0.34
CA ILE A 53 -7.17 -4.73 -1.09
C ILE A 53 -7.72 -5.89 -1.91
N GLY A 54 -8.04 -5.60 -3.17
CA GLY A 54 -8.34 -6.60 -4.18
C GLY A 54 -7.22 -6.71 -5.22
N LEU A 55 -7.31 -7.72 -6.06
CA LEU A 55 -6.34 -7.94 -7.15
C LEU A 55 -6.27 -6.77 -8.14
N ARG A 56 -7.30 -5.95 -8.24
CA ARG A 56 -7.33 -4.79 -9.13
C ARG A 56 -6.22 -3.78 -8.80
N GLN A 57 -6.05 -3.42 -7.52
CA GLN A 57 -5.01 -2.48 -7.11
C GLN A 57 -3.60 -3.03 -7.38
N LEU A 58 -3.45 -4.36 -7.28
CA LEU A 58 -2.21 -5.03 -7.63
C LEU A 58 -1.99 -5.06 -9.14
N MET A 59 -3.05 -5.21 -9.94
CA MET A 59 -2.95 -5.14 -11.39
C MET A 59 -2.51 -3.75 -11.86
N ASP A 60 -3.01 -2.69 -11.26
CA ASP A 60 -2.55 -1.33 -11.54
C ASP A 60 -1.03 -1.21 -11.28
N TYR A 61 -0.55 -1.79 -10.18
CA TYR A 61 0.88 -1.82 -9.87
C TYR A 61 1.70 -2.68 -10.84
N TYR A 62 1.16 -3.81 -11.30
CA TYR A 62 1.76 -4.63 -12.35
C TYR A 62 2.04 -3.81 -13.62
N PHE A 63 1.07 -3.00 -14.06
CA PHE A 63 1.27 -2.14 -15.23
C PHE A 63 2.36 -1.09 -15.01
N ILE A 64 2.46 -0.50 -13.83
CA ILE A 64 3.56 0.44 -13.53
C ILE A 64 4.92 -0.27 -13.62
N LEU A 65 5.04 -1.48 -13.05
CA LEU A 65 6.27 -2.28 -13.12
C LEU A 65 6.67 -2.63 -14.55
N THR A 66 5.72 -3.05 -15.39
CA THR A 66 5.98 -3.45 -16.78
C THR A 66 6.39 -2.29 -17.68
N HIS A 67 6.02 -1.04 -17.31
CA HIS A 67 6.38 0.17 -18.05
C HIS A 67 7.53 0.96 -17.41
N SER A 68 8.15 0.42 -16.36
CA SER A 68 9.28 1.05 -15.68
C SER A 68 10.63 0.54 -16.19
N SER A 69 11.62 1.40 -16.23
CA SER A 69 13.00 1.03 -16.46
C SER A 69 13.64 0.37 -15.22
N ARG A 70 14.73 -0.33 -15.40
CA ARG A 70 15.49 -0.93 -14.28
C ARG A 70 15.99 0.15 -13.30
N GLU A 71 16.43 1.28 -13.83
CA GLU A 71 16.93 2.39 -13.02
C GLU A 71 15.82 2.99 -12.12
N GLU A 72 14.63 3.21 -12.67
CA GLU A 72 13.48 3.72 -11.93
C GLU A 72 13.05 2.75 -10.84
N ARG A 73 13.04 1.43 -11.12
CA ARG A 73 12.75 0.40 -10.10
C ARG A 73 13.78 0.38 -8.99
N THR A 74 15.06 0.51 -9.32
CA THR A 74 16.15 0.54 -8.31
C THR A 74 15.98 1.76 -7.40
N LYS A 75 15.78 2.96 -7.98
CA LYS A 75 15.55 4.19 -7.20
C LYS A 75 14.31 4.08 -6.31
N ALA A 76 13.21 3.58 -6.85
CA ALA A 76 11.98 3.37 -6.09
C ALA A 76 12.18 2.38 -4.92
N TYR A 77 12.92 1.30 -5.15
CA TYR A 77 13.23 0.32 -4.11
C TYR A 77 14.08 0.93 -2.99
N ASP A 78 15.10 1.72 -3.31
CA ASP A 78 15.93 2.39 -2.30
C ASP A 78 15.10 3.31 -1.41
N VAL A 79 14.19 4.08 -2.00
CA VAL A 79 13.24 4.91 -1.24
C VAL A 79 12.36 4.04 -0.35
N LEU A 80 11.76 2.97 -0.88
CA LEU A 80 10.88 2.08 -0.12
C LEU A 80 11.62 1.39 1.03
N CYS A 81 12.91 1.02 0.83
CA CYS A 81 13.75 0.51 1.90
C CYS A 81 14.02 1.55 2.98
N SER A 82 14.34 2.78 2.58
CA SER A 82 14.65 3.88 3.52
C SER A 82 13.48 4.23 4.43
N VAL A 83 12.25 3.99 3.96
CA VAL A 83 11.02 4.22 4.73
C VAL A 83 10.51 2.97 5.47
N GLY A 84 11.27 1.87 5.42
CA GLY A 84 10.99 0.65 6.20
C GLY A 84 10.08 -0.37 5.51
N LEU A 85 9.73 -0.20 4.23
CA LEU A 85 8.78 -1.06 3.53
C LEU A 85 9.41 -2.30 2.86
N ARG A 86 10.70 -2.58 3.10
CA ARG A 86 11.42 -3.69 2.46
C ARG A 86 10.71 -5.05 2.53
N LYS A 87 10.21 -5.42 3.71
CA LYS A 87 9.51 -6.71 3.91
C LYS A 87 8.21 -6.75 3.13
N PHE A 88 7.48 -5.64 3.14
CA PHE A 88 6.21 -5.51 2.42
C PHE A 88 6.42 -5.58 0.90
N VAL A 89 7.43 -4.90 0.38
CA VAL A 89 7.83 -5.00 -1.05
C VAL A 89 8.06 -6.45 -1.43
N GLY A 90 8.85 -7.21 -0.67
CA GLY A 90 9.10 -8.63 -0.93
C GLY A 90 7.81 -9.47 -0.93
N ALA A 91 6.86 -9.17 -0.05
CA ALA A 91 5.57 -9.85 -0.04
C ALA A 91 4.73 -9.53 -1.28
N VAL A 92 4.67 -8.26 -1.69
CA VAL A 92 3.97 -7.84 -2.91
C VAL A 92 4.61 -8.47 -4.14
N MET A 93 5.94 -8.51 -4.24
CA MET A 93 6.64 -9.15 -5.37
C MET A 93 6.32 -10.64 -5.47
N TYR A 94 6.20 -11.35 -4.34
CA TYR A 94 5.74 -12.73 -4.34
C TYR A 94 4.33 -12.86 -4.93
N VAL A 95 3.39 -12.03 -4.49
CA VAL A 95 2.02 -12.04 -5.03
C VAL A 95 2.02 -11.71 -6.52
N MET A 96 2.85 -10.76 -6.97
CA MET A 96 2.99 -10.41 -8.39
C MET A 96 3.46 -11.60 -9.23
N GLN A 97 4.40 -12.40 -8.74
CA GLN A 97 4.83 -13.60 -9.44
C GLN A 97 3.75 -14.69 -9.45
N GLN A 98 3.10 -14.93 -8.31
CA GLN A 98 2.13 -16.04 -8.19
C GLN A 98 0.84 -15.77 -8.97
N VAL A 99 0.38 -14.52 -9.01
CA VAL A 99 -0.94 -14.17 -9.57
C VAL A 99 -0.82 -13.63 -11.00
N PHE A 100 0.17 -12.78 -11.26
CA PHE A 100 0.31 -12.07 -12.54
C PHE A 100 1.47 -12.59 -13.38
N LEU A 101 2.19 -13.63 -12.92
CA LEU A 101 3.34 -14.21 -13.60
C LEU A 101 4.40 -13.14 -13.97
N LEU A 102 4.61 -12.17 -13.08
CA LEU A 102 5.57 -11.09 -13.30
C LEU A 102 6.98 -11.68 -13.47
N LYS A 103 7.66 -11.28 -14.55
CA LYS A 103 9.02 -11.73 -14.85
C LYS A 103 10.01 -11.26 -13.80
N GLU A 104 11.06 -12.04 -13.56
CA GLU A 104 12.07 -11.75 -12.53
C GLU A 104 12.82 -10.43 -12.76
N ASP A 105 13.08 -10.08 -14.02
CA ASP A 105 13.75 -8.84 -14.40
C ASP A 105 12.93 -7.57 -14.13
N LEU A 106 11.62 -7.71 -13.88
CA LEU A 106 10.69 -6.63 -13.56
C LEU A 106 10.46 -6.47 -12.05
N LEU A 107 10.98 -7.35 -11.23
CA LEU A 107 10.83 -7.29 -9.79
C LEU A 107 11.57 -6.08 -9.19
N LEU A 108 10.97 -5.44 -8.18
CA LEU A 108 11.65 -4.43 -7.37
C LEU A 108 12.65 -5.06 -6.41
N TYR A 109 12.33 -6.24 -5.88
CA TYR A 109 13.12 -6.95 -4.87
C TYR A 109 12.83 -8.45 -4.89
N VAL A 110 13.70 -9.21 -4.24
CA VAL A 110 13.54 -10.66 -4.09
C VAL A 110 12.20 -10.96 -3.40
N PRO A 111 11.37 -11.81 -4.01
CA PRO A 111 10.10 -12.22 -3.43
C PRO A 111 10.26 -12.91 -2.09
N ASN A 112 9.38 -12.63 -1.16
CA ASN A 112 9.35 -13.27 0.15
C ASN A 112 8.15 -14.23 0.25
N PRO A 113 8.36 -15.56 0.15
CA PRO A 113 7.25 -16.52 0.17
C PRO A 113 6.46 -16.53 1.47
N ILE A 114 7.14 -16.37 2.61
CA ILE A 114 6.51 -16.45 3.94
C ILE A 114 5.52 -15.29 4.14
N HIS A 115 5.95 -14.07 3.83
CA HIS A 115 5.09 -12.89 3.96
C HIS A 115 4.11 -12.77 2.79
N GLY A 116 4.54 -13.19 1.61
CA GLY A 116 3.75 -13.12 0.39
C GLY A 116 2.57 -14.07 0.38
N SER A 117 2.72 -15.31 0.86
CA SER A 117 1.58 -16.24 0.98
C SER A 117 0.51 -15.72 1.93
N ARG A 118 0.92 -15.17 3.09
CA ARG A 118 -0.03 -14.55 4.03
C ARG A 118 -0.75 -13.35 3.43
N LEU A 119 -0.03 -12.53 2.66
CA LEU A 119 -0.63 -11.40 1.95
C LEU A 119 -1.63 -11.89 0.90
N LEU A 120 -1.27 -12.91 0.13
CA LEU A 120 -2.15 -13.50 -0.88
C LEU A 120 -3.40 -14.09 -0.24
N ASP A 121 -3.28 -14.88 0.83
CA ASP A 121 -4.40 -15.43 1.57
C ASP A 121 -5.33 -14.33 2.08
N SER A 122 -4.75 -13.23 2.58
CA SER A 122 -5.50 -12.05 3.03
C SER A 122 -6.28 -11.39 1.90
N ILE A 123 -5.68 -11.27 0.71
CA ILE A 123 -6.33 -10.69 -0.48
C ILE A 123 -7.46 -11.59 -0.97
N MET A 124 -7.22 -12.90 -1.02
CA MET A 124 -8.19 -13.87 -1.54
C MET A 124 -9.36 -14.10 -0.58
N SER A 125 -9.11 -14.07 0.73
CA SER A 125 -10.15 -14.29 1.75
C SER A 125 -10.93 -13.04 2.13
N GLY A 126 -10.36 -11.85 1.94
CA GLY A 126 -10.88 -10.61 2.53
C GLY A 126 -11.34 -9.52 1.56
N GLY A 127 -11.18 -9.68 0.25
CA GLY A 127 -11.39 -8.62 -0.75
C GLY A 127 -12.42 -7.56 -0.34
N LYS A 128 -12.10 -6.28 -0.35
CA LYS A 128 -12.87 -5.13 0.19
C LYS A 128 -13.88 -5.52 1.27
N PHE A 129 -13.42 -5.53 2.49
CA PHE A 129 -14.11 -5.91 3.72
C PHE A 129 -15.63 -6.03 3.63
N GLY A 130 -16.12 -7.26 3.80
CA GLY A 130 -17.51 -7.53 4.07
C GLY A 130 -18.38 -7.93 2.89
N LYS A 131 -17.96 -7.75 1.63
CA LYS A 131 -18.76 -8.27 0.51
C LYS A 131 -18.55 -9.78 0.32
N ALA A 132 -17.33 -10.29 0.45
CA ALA A 132 -17.04 -11.70 0.30
C ALA A 132 -17.45 -12.55 1.53
N LEU A 133 -17.44 -11.97 2.73
CA LEU A 133 -17.84 -12.64 3.98
C LEU A 133 -19.34 -12.52 4.29
N GLY A 134 -20.17 -12.01 3.37
CA GLY A 134 -21.62 -11.87 3.59
C GLY A 134 -21.98 -10.98 4.77
N LEU A 135 -21.10 -10.07 5.17
CA LEU A 135 -21.33 -9.12 6.25
C LEU A 135 -22.35 -8.08 5.80
N LYS A 136 -23.63 -8.44 5.91
CA LYS A 136 -24.78 -7.59 5.58
C LYS A 136 -24.69 -6.23 6.30
N HIS A 137 -25.20 -5.21 5.63
CA HIS A 137 -25.56 -3.91 6.21
C HIS A 137 -26.25 -4.14 7.57
N GLY A 138 -25.64 -3.72 8.67
CA GLY A 138 -26.25 -3.80 10.00
C GLY A 138 -25.31 -4.14 11.16
N ARG A 139 -24.07 -4.55 10.91
CA ARG A 139 -23.15 -4.80 12.03
C ARG A 139 -22.63 -3.50 12.66
N ASN A 140 -22.65 -3.48 14.01
CA ASN A 140 -22.16 -2.36 14.82
C ASN A 140 -20.71 -2.01 14.48
N LYS A 141 -20.36 -0.71 14.55
CA LYS A 141 -18.98 -0.20 14.31
C LYS A 141 -17.91 -0.96 15.12
N LEU A 142 -18.28 -1.45 16.33
CA LEU A 142 -17.42 -2.26 17.21
C LEU A 142 -17.09 -3.64 16.64
N GLU A 143 -18.05 -4.35 16.05
CA GLU A 143 -17.81 -5.66 15.44
C GLU A 143 -16.93 -5.56 14.21
N LYS A 144 -17.11 -4.51 13.40
CA LYS A 144 -16.24 -4.21 12.26
C LYS A 144 -14.81 -3.95 12.73
N GLY A 145 -14.64 -3.17 13.78
CA GLY A 145 -13.33 -2.90 14.38
C GLY A 145 -12.64 -4.16 14.92
N LEU A 146 -13.40 -5.04 15.58
CA LEU A 146 -12.88 -6.31 16.11
C LEU A 146 -12.46 -7.29 15.00
N LEU A 147 -13.24 -7.39 13.94
CA LEU A 147 -12.90 -8.22 12.77
C LEU A 147 -11.66 -7.70 12.04
N GLN A 148 -11.57 -6.38 11.89
CA GLN A 148 -10.39 -5.74 11.32
C GLN A 148 -9.16 -5.93 12.21
N PHE A 149 -9.32 -5.82 13.52
CA PHE A 149 -8.24 -6.09 14.48
C PHE A 149 -7.77 -7.55 14.41
N LYS A 150 -8.70 -8.51 14.35
CA LYS A 150 -8.37 -9.95 14.20
C LYS A 150 -7.68 -10.24 12.86
N HIS A 151 -8.11 -9.61 11.78
CA HIS A 151 -7.46 -9.72 10.48
C HIS A 151 -6.04 -9.12 10.51
N ASN A 152 -5.90 -7.94 11.10
CA ASN A 152 -4.62 -7.27 11.24
C ASN A 152 -3.66 -8.03 12.17
N LEU A 153 -4.15 -8.77 13.17
CA LEU A 153 -3.31 -9.61 14.04
C LEU A 153 -2.49 -10.63 13.24
N ASN A 154 -3.04 -11.24 12.21
CA ASN A 154 -2.31 -12.18 11.34
C ASN A 154 -1.24 -11.49 10.48
N LEU A 155 -1.43 -10.21 10.18
CA LEU A 155 -0.45 -9.37 9.48
C LEU A 155 0.49 -8.62 10.45
N LEU A 156 0.12 -8.50 11.74
CA LEU A 156 0.90 -7.80 12.78
C LEU A 156 2.27 -8.45 13.03
N LEU A 157 2.32 -9.78 13.08
CA LEU A 157 3.58 -10.48 13.38
C LEU A 157 4.71 -10.20 12.39
N PRO A 158 4.48 -10.12 11.07
CA PRO A 158 5.52 -9.75 10.12
C PRO A 158 5.78 -8.25 10.02
N TYR A 159 4.81 -7.39 10.38
CA TYR A 159 4.85 -5.94 10.18
C TYR A 159 4.56 -5.15 11.46
N ALA A 160 5.06 -5.63 12.60
CA ALA A 160 4.77 -5.09 13.94
C ALA A 160 4.98 -3.58 14.06
N ASN A 161 6.04 -3.04 13.44
CA ASN A 161 6.35 -1.61 13.49
C ASN A 161 5.34 -0.72 12.73
N GLU A 162 4.68 -1.28 11.71
CA GLU A 162 3.71 -0.54 10.89
C GLU A 162 2.30 -0.68 11.45
N ALA A 163 1.95 -1.89 11.85
CA ALA A 163 0.61 -2.22 12.31
C ALA A 163 0.31 -1.70 13.72
N MET A 164 1.32 -1.55 14.60
CA MET A 164 1.13 -0.98 15.95
C MET A 164 0.68 0.48 15.93
N TRP A 165 1.09 1.26 14.93
CA TRP A 165 0.75 2.68 14.86
C TRP A 165 -0.64 2.96 14.28
N ILE A 166 -1.27 2.00 13.61
CA ILE A 166 -2.58 2.18 12.98
C ILE A 166 -3.69 2.48 13.99
N PRO A 167 -3.85 1.72 15.11
CA PRO A 167 -4.86 2.04 16.11
C PRO A 167 -4.68 3.42 16.73
N PHE A 168 -3.43 3.80 17.05
CA PHE A 168 -3.12 5.13 17.59
C PHE A 168 -3.46 6.24 16.60
N PHE A 169 -3.14 6.02 15.33
CA PHE A 169 -3.50 6.96 14.26
C PHE A 169 -5.01 7.08 14.09
N GLN A 170 -5.76 5.98 14.13
CA GLN A 170 -7.21 6.01 14.00
C GLN A 170 -7.87 6.79 15.13
N VAL A 171 -7.44 6.60 16.38
CA VAL A 171 -7.93 7.35 17.54
C VAL A 171 -7.59 8.84 17.41
N TRP A 172 -6.34 9.16 17.06
CA TRP A 172 -5.92 10.54 16.85
C TRP A 172 -6.69 11.20 15.70
N HIS A 173 -6.84 10.53 14.56
CA HIS A 173 -7.57 11.04 13.40
C HIS A 173 -9.06 11.25 13.69
N TYR A 174 -9.67 10.35 14.45
CA TYR A 174 -11.05 10.53 14.91
C TYR A 174 -11.18 11.79 15.77
N GLY A 175 -10.29 11.99 16.75
CA GLY A 175 -10.26 13.19 17.58
C GLY A 175 -10.01 14.47 16.77
N TRP A 176 -9.10 14.41 15.80
CA TRP A 176 -8.80 15.51 14.90
C TRP A 176 -10.03 15.89 14.04
N ARG A 177 -10.70 14.90 13.43
CA ARG A 177 -11.92 15.13 12.63
C ARG A 177 -13.05 15.75 13.47
N LYS A 178 -13.26 15.24 14.68
CA LYS A 178 -14.25 15.79 15.60
C LYS A 178 -13.95 17.25 15.95
N LYS A 179 -12.68 17.57 16.19
CA LYS A 179 -12.24 18.94 16.52
C LYS A 179 -12.45 19.93 15.35
N HIS A 180 -12.35 19.46 14.11
CA HIS A 180 -12.43 20.30 12.91
C HIS A 180 -13.78 20.21 12.18
N GLY A 181 -14.81 19.61 12.80
CA GLY A 181 -16.17 19.59 12.26
C GLY A 181 -16.38 18.64 11.05
N TYR A 182 -15.53 17.62 10.88
CA TYR A 182 -15.65 16.62 9.81
C TYR A 182 -16.40 15.34 10.24
N LEU A 183 -17.06 15.36 11.37
CA LEU A 183 -17.93 14.30 11.89
C LEU A 183 -19.32 14.83 12.18
#